data_ca080f4187afb0f958612e5d0075358a
#
_entry.id   ca080f4187afb0f958612e5d0075358a
#
_cell.length_a   1.000
_cell.length_b   1.000
_cell.length_c   1.000
_cell.angle_alpha   90.00
_cell.angle_beta   90.00
_cell.angle_gamma   90.00
#
_symmetry.space_group_name_H-M   'P 1'
#
loop_
_entity.id
_entity.type
_entity.pdbx_description
1 polymer ?
#
loop_
_entity_poly.entity_id
_entity_poly.type
_entity_poly.pdbx_seq_one_letter_code
_entity_poly.pdbx_strand_id
1 'polypeptide(L)'
;MAYDRYVAICNPLHYPVVMSHKVCMQLVAASWVSGIPVDIGQTYQIFSLSFCGSNRINHFFCDIPPVLKLACGDTFVNEMAVYVVAVVFVMIPFILISVSYGKIISNILKLSSATGRAKAFSTCSSHLMVVVLFYGTASITYLQPKSNQSEGTGKLLSLFYTILIPGLNPIIYTLRNKDITTALRKLLSYEHKAKI
;
A
#
# COMPACT_ATOMS: atom_id res chain seq x y z
N MET A 1 -9.17 0.81 -5.12
CA MET A 1 -9.64 1.38 -3.82
C MET A 1 -9.73 2.91 -3.84
N ALA A 2 -8.69 3.70 -4.17
CA ALA A 2 -8.80 5.18 -4.13
C ALA A 2 -9.84 5.74 -5.12
N TYR A 3 -9.86 5.25 -6.35
CA TYR A 3 -10.84 5.60 -7.36
C TYR A 3 -12.26 5.22 -6.95
N ASP A 4 -12.43 4.00 -6.43
CA ASP A 4 -13.70 3.52 -5.88
C ASP A 4 -14.24 4.45 -4.78
N ARG A 5 -13.39 4.81 -3.82
CA ARG A 5 -13.76 5.76 -2.76
C ARG A 5 -14.10 7.15 -3.30
N TYR A 6 -13.34 7.60 -4.30
CA TYR A 6 -13.62 8.88 -4.95
C TYR A 6 -15.02 8.89 -5.59
N VAL A 7 -15.35 7.87 -6.37
CA VAL A 7 -16.67 7.78 -7.03
C VAL A 7 -17.79 7.64 -5.99
N ALA A 8 -17.60 6.78 -4.96
CA ALA A 8 -18.60 6.57 -3.92
C ALA A 8 -18.93 7.82 -3.10
N ILE A 9 -17.96 8.70 -2.88
CA ILE A 9 -18.14 9.90 -2.04
C ILE A 9 -18.50 11.13 -2.88
N CYS A 10 -17.83 11.30 -4.02
CA CYS A 10 -18.01 12.50 -4.85
C CYS A 10 -19.15 12.39 -5.86
N ASN A 11 -19.54 11.17 -6.25
CA ASN A 11 -20.59 10.94 -7.25
C ASN A 11 -21.46 9.72 -6.91
N PRO A 12 -22.12 9.69 -5.74
CA PRO A 12 -22.80 8.51 -5.21
C PRO A 12 -23.97 8.04 -6.10
N LEU A 13 -24.67 8.97 -6.77
CA LEU A 13 -25.81 8.64 -7.63
C LEU A 13 -25.39 7.87 -8.90
N HIS A 14 -24.17 8.08 -9.38
CA HIS A 14 -23.65 7.42 -10.58
C HIS A 14 -22.74 6.23 -10.24
N TYR A 15 -22.54 5.94 -8.95
CA TYR A 15 -21.64 4.87 -8.51
C TYR A 15 -21.92 3.51 -9.18
N PRO A 16 -23.17 2.99 -9.25
CA PRO A 16 -23.44 1.69 -9.87
C PRO A 16 -23.14 1.65 -11.38
N VAL A 17 -23.24 2.81 -12.05
CA VAL A 17 -22.96 2.93 -13.49
C VAL A 17 -21.47 3.01 -13.75
N VAL A 18 -20.77 3.85 -12.99
CA VAL A 18 -19.33 4.08 -13.15
C VAL A 18 -18.52 2.87 -12.69
N MET A 19 -18.89 2.26 -11.56
CA MET A 19 -18.25 1.07 -10.99
C MET A 19 -18.96 -0.22 -11.41
N SER A 20 -19.31 -0.31 -12.71
CA SER A 20 -19.87 -1.54 -13.26
C SER A 20 -18.90 -2.71 -13.17
N HIS A 21 -19.42 -3.94 -13.17
CA HIS A 21 -18.61 -5.16 -13.12
C HIS A 21 -17.53 -5.20 -14.21
N LYS A 22 -17.82 -4.69 -15.40
CA LYS A 22 -16.87 -4.59 -16.52
C LYS A 22 -15.70 -3.67 -16.18
N VAL A 23 -15.98 -2.49 -15.61
CA VAL A 23 -14.94 -1.53 -15.20
C VAL A 23 -14.08 -2.11 -14.08
N CYS A 24 -14.68 -2.76 -13.09
CA CYS A 24 -13.94 -3.43 -12.02
C CYS A 24 -12.99 -4.49 -12.57
N MET A 25 -13.45 -5.35 -13.48
CA MET A 25 -12.63 -6.37 -14.11
C MET A 25 -11.52 -5.77 -14.98
N GLN A 26 -11.77 -4.68 -15.69
CA GLN A 26 -10.74 -3.97 -16.44
C GLN A 26 -9.65 -3.38 -15.54
N LEU A 27 -10.03 -2.77 -14.41
CA LEU A 27 -9.07 -2.23 -13.43
C LEU A 27 -8.22 -3.35 -12.79
N VAL A 28 -8.82 -4.48 -12.47
CA VAL A 28 -8.10 -5.67 -11.96
C VAL A 28 -7.14 -6.19 -13.01
N ALA A 29 -7.62 -6.44 -14.24
CA ALA A 29 -6.79 -6.93 -15.32
C ALA A 29 -5.62 -5.97 -15.63
N ALA A 30 -5.86 -4.67 -15.68
CA ALA A 30 -4.83 -3.66 -15.90
C ALA A 30 -3.75 -3.70 -14.80
N SER A 31 -4.16 -3.89 -13.54
CA SER A 31 -3.21 -4.02 -12.42
C SER A 31 -2.31 -5.24 -12.57
N TRP A 32 -2.86 -6.41 -12.92
CA TRP A 32 -2.09 -7.63 -13.12
C TRP A 32 -1.18 -7.56 -14.34
N VAL A 33 -1.71 -7.07 -15.46
CA VAL A 33 -0.94 -6.93 -16.72
C VAL A 33 0.20 -5.91 -16.58
N SER A 34 0.06 -4.89 -15.74
CA SER A 34 1.14 -3.94 -15.48
C SER A 34 2.18 -4.48 -14.49
N GLY A 35 1.79 -5.25 -13.48
CA GLY A 35 2.70 -5.74 -12.43
C GLY A 35 3.51 -6.97 -12.85
N ILE A 36 2.86 -8.03 -13.34
CA ILE A 36 3.52 -9.31 -13.64
C ILE A 36 4.74 -9.18 -14.57
N PRO A 37 4.68 -8.46 -15.71
CA PRO A 37 5.85 -8.33 -16.58
C PRO A 37 7.03 -7.63 -15.92
N VAL A 38 6.73 -6.64 -15.06
CA VAL A 38 7.76 -5.90 -14.32
C VAL A 38 8.44 -6.80 -13.30
N ASP A 39 7.66 -7.59 -12.55
CA ASP A 39 8.20 -8.53 -11.56
C ASP A 39 9.07 -9.59 -12.22
N ILE A 40 8.61 -10.17 -13.35
CA ILE A 40 9.38 -11.12 -14.14
C ILE A 40 10.68 -10.48 -14.66
N GLY A 41 10.60 -9.27 -15.22
CA GLY A 41 11.75 -8.56 -15.75
C GLY A 41 12.80 -8.23 -14.68
N GLN A 42 12.36 -7.73 -13.53
CA GLN A 42 13.24 -7.44 -12.38
C GLN A 42 13.89 -8.74 -11.85
N THR A 43 13.11 -9.78 -11.69
CA THR A 43 13.60 -11.09 -11.23
C THR A 43 14.65 -11.63 -12.18
N TYR A 44 14.38 -11.62 -13.49
CA TYR A 44 15.34 -12.07 -14.50
C TYR A 44 16.64 -11.27 -14.44
N GLN A 45 16.57 -9.94 -14.34
CA GLN A 45 17.75 -9.09 -14.25
C GLN A 45 18.60 -9.41 -13.01
N ILE A 46 17.98 -9.65 -11.86
CA ILE A 46 18.68 -9.95 -10.60
C ILE A 46 19.34 -11.33 -10.67
N PHE A 47 18.64 -12.34 -11.15
CA PHE A 47 19.20 -13.70 -11.26
C PHE A 47 20.24 -13.84 -12.38
N SER A 48 20.35 -12.89 -13.30
CA SER A 48 21.41 -12.84 -14.31
C SER A 48 22.72 -12.24 -13.77
N LEU A 49 22.73 -11.72 -12.54
CA LEU A 49 23.95 -11.16 -11.93
C LEU A 49 24.84 -12.28 -11.39
N SER A 50 26.14 -12.04 -11.45
CA SER A 50 27.14 -12.88 -10.78
C SER A 50 27.23 -12.48 -9.31
N PHE A 51 27.09 -13.44 -8.42
CA PHE A 51 27.21 -13.22 -6.99
C PHE A 51 28.55 -13.79 -6.51
N CYS A 52 29.31 -13.01 -5.71
CA CYS A 52 30.57 -13.43 -5.10
C CYS A 52 30.63 -12.98 -3.65
N GLY A 53 31.23 -13.76 -2.79
CA GLY A 53 31.38 -13.48 -1.38
C GLY A 53 30.44 -14.30 -0.50
N SER A 54 29.89 -13.70 0.54
CA SER A 54 29.05 -14.40 1.50
C SER A 54 27.67 -14.71 0.91
N ASN A 55 27.22 -15.97 0.99
CA ASN A 55 25.88 -16.40 0.60
C ASN A 55 24.83 -16.08 1.69
N ARG A 56 25.13 -15.17 2.60
CA ARG A 56 24.23 -14.82 3.71
C ARG A 56 23.63 -13.46 3.52
N ILE A 57 22.29 -13.38 3.52
CA ILE A 57 21.52 -12.15 3.50
C ILE A 57 21.07 -11.87 4.95
N ASN A 58 21.66 -10.84 5.57
CA ASN A 58 21.26 -10.41 6.91
C ASN A 58 20.08 -9.43 6.82
N HIS A 59 18.91 -9.95 6.40
CA HIS A 59 17.70 -9.15 6.23
C HIS A 59 16.45 -9.98 6.51
N PHE A 60 15.33 -9.33 6.94
CA PHE A 60 14.08 -10.04 7.21
C PHE A 60 13.33 -10.45 5.95
N PHE A 61 13.56 -9.76 4.85
CA PHE A 61 12.90 -9.99 3.59
C PHE A 61 13.93 -9.99 2.46
N CYS A 62 13.81 -10.96 1.55
CA CYS A 62 14.66 -11.03 0.34
C CYS A 62 14.17 -10.00 -0.69
N ASP A 63 14.51 -8.75 -0.45
CA ASP A 63 14.20 -7.64 -1.34
C ASP A 63 15.37 -7.37 -2.30
N ILE A 64 15.11 -6.66 -3.39
CA ILE A 64 16.09 -6.36 -4.43
C ILE A 64 17.30 -5.59 -3.88
N PRO A 65 17.16 -4.50 -3.07
CA PRO A 65 18.31 -3.75 -2.60
C PRO A 65 19.32 -4.56 -1.76
N PRO A 66 18.90 -5.43 -0.81
CA PRO A 66 19.84 -6.32 -0.11
C PRO A 66 20.52 -7.34 -1.01
N VAL A 67 19.83 -7.87 -2.02
CA VAL A 67 20.38 -8.85 -2.95
C VAL A 67 21.40 -8.21 -3.87
N LEU A 68 21.15 -7.02 -4.40
CA LEU A 68 22.10 -6.26 -5.22
C LEU A 68 23.43 -5.98 -4.52
N LYS A 69 23.44 -5.85 -3.20
CA LYS A 69 24.68 -5.66 -2.42
C LYS A 69 25.61 -6.86 -2.44
N LEU A 70 25.11 -8.05 -2.77
CA LEU A 70 25.89 -9.29 -2.87
C LEU A 70 26.39 -9.56 -4.29
N ALA A 71 25.92 -8.78 -5.27
CA ALA A 71 26.35 -8.91 -6.65
C ALA A 71 27.76 -8.34 -6.84
N CYS A 72 28.55 -8.98 -7.72
CA CYS A 72 29.87 -8.56 -8.11
C CYS A 72 29.84 -7.89 -9.47
N GLY A 73 30.67 -6.87 -9.62
CA GLY A 73 30.72 -6.09 -10.85
C GLY A 73 29.85 -4.83 -10.80
N ASP A 74 29.61 -4.29 -11.97
CA ASP A 74 28.82 -3.05 -12.10
C ASP A 74 27.32 -3.35 -12.03
N THR A 75 26.67 -2.87 -11.00
CA THR A 75 25.21 -3.01 -10.76
C THR A 75 24.43 -1.75 -11.13
N PHE A 76 25.09 -0.76 -11.74
CA PHE A 76 24.49 0.56 -12.02
C PHE A 76 23.19 0.44 -12.83
N VAL A 77 23.18 -0.36 -13.90
CA VAL A 77 21.99 -0.53 -14.77
C VAL A 77 20.84 -1.17 -13.98
N ASN A 78 21.13 -2.16 -13.15
CA ASN A 78 20.13 -2.83 -12.33
C ASN A 78 19.55 -1.89 -11.27
N GLU A 79 20.38 -1.08 -10.64
CA GLU A 79 19.97 -0.07 -9.67
C GLU A 79 19.09 1.00 -10.31
N MET A 80 19.47 1.48 -11.49
CA MET A 80 18.67 2.43 -12.24
C MET A 80 17.33 1.84 -12.67
N ALA A 81 17.30 0.58 -13.08
CA ALA A 81 16.04 -0.11 -13.41
C ALA A 81 15.10 -0.21 -12.18
N VAL A 82 15.63 -0.59 -11.01
CA VAL A 82 14.86 -0.60 -9.75
C VAL A 82 14.35 0.79 -9.39
N TYR A 83 15.19 1.82 -9.53
CA TYR A 83 14.80 3.19 -9.27
C TYR A 83 13.69 3.67 -10.18
N VAL A 84 13.78 3.42 -11.50
CA VAL A 84 12.74 3.80 -12.47
C VAL A 84 11.42 3.08 -12.17
N VAL A 85 11.47 1.79 -11.88
CA VAL A 85 10.29 1.01 -11.47
C VAL A 85 9.68 1.59 -10.20
N ALA A 86 10.49 1.93 -9.19
CA ALA A 86 10.00 2.54 -7.96
C ALA A 86 9.33 3.90 -8.23
N VAL A 87 9.92 4.75 -9.07
CA VAL A 87 9.29 6.03 -9.44
C VAL A 87 7.94 5.80 -10.11
N VAL A 88 7.86 4.88 -11.07
CA VAL A 88 6.61 4.62 -11.82
C VAL A 88 5.54 3.98 -10.93
N PHE A 89 5.89 2.94 -10.15
CA PHE A 89 4.91 2.14 -9.41
C PHE A 89 4.68 2.61 -7.97
N VAL A 90 5.51 3.49 -7.43
CA VAL A 90 5.32 4.09 -6.10
C VAL A 90 4.85 5.53 -6.22
N MET A 91 5.60 6.38 -6.93
CA MET A 91 5.30 7.82 -6.94
C MET A 91 4.07 8.18 -7.75
N ILE A 92 3.87 7.58 -8.94
CA ILE A 92 2.69 7.90 -9.76
C ILE A 92 1.39 7.51 -9.05
N PRO A 93 1.22 6.27 -8.55
CA PRO A 93 0.03 5.93 -7.77
C PRO A 93 -0.15 6.79 -6.52
N PHE A 94 0.93 7.13 -5.82
CA PHE A 94 0.86 8.01 -4.64
C PHE A 94 0.32 9.39 -4.98
N ILE A 95 0.77 10.00 -6.08
CA ILE A 95 0.26 11.29 -6.56
C ILE A 95 -1.22 11.18 -6.94
N LEU A 96 -1.60 10.15 -7.70
CA LEU A 96 -2.99 9.92 -8.11
C LEU A 96 -3.92 9.74 -6.90
N ILE A 97 -3.49 8.98 -5.90
CA ILE A 97 -4.23 8.79 -4.65
C ILE A 97 -4.34 10.12 -3.91
N SER A 98 -3.26 10.87 -3.76
CA SER A 98 -3.22 12.16 -3.07
C SER A 98 -4.17 13.17 -3.72
N VAL A 99 -4.19 13.26 -5.05
CA VAL A 99 -5.13 14.10 -5.80
C VAL A 99 -6.58 13.66 -5.58
N SER A 100 -6.85 12.35 -5.61
CA SER A 100 -8.19 11.80 -5.36
C SER A 100 -8.66 12.15 -3.95
N TYR A 101 -7.81 12.00 -2.94
CA TYR A 101 -8.14 12.36 -1.56
C TYR A 101 -8.28 13.87 -1.35
N GLY A 102 -7.49 14.69 -2.04
CA GLY A 102 -7.67 16.14 -2.04
C GLY A 102 -9.07 16.54 -2.51
N LYS A 103 -9.55 15.94 -3.61
CA LYS A 103 -10.92 16.15 -4.11
C LYS A 103 -11.99 15.63 -3.14
N ILE A 104 -11.79 14.45 -2.56
CA ILE A 104 -12.69 13.87 -1.54
C ILE A 104 -12.83 14.83 -0.35
N ILE A 105 -11.71 15.29 0.21
CA ILE A 105 -11.69 16.21 1.35
C ILE A 105 -12.39 17.52 1.00
N SER A 106 -12.09 18.10 -0.17
CA SER A 106 -12.76 19.31 -0.64
C SER A 106 -14.28 19.14 -0.71
N ASN A 107 -14.77 18.00 -1.20
CA ASN A 107 -16.20 17.73 -1.24
C ASN A 107 -16.81 17.47 0.14
N ILE A 108 -16.10 16.78 1.03
CA ILE A 108 -16.55 16.57 2.42
C ILE A 108 -16.70 17.90 3.14
N LEU A 109 -15.78 18.84 2.94
CA LEU A 109 -15.85 20.16 3.57
C LEU A 109 -17.06 20.99 3.12
N LYS A 110 -17.58 20.73 1.92
CA LYS A 110 -18.80 21.38 1.39
C LYS A 110 -20.10 20.81 1.97
N LEU A 111 -20.06 19.66 2.66
CA LEU A 111 -21.25 19.11 3.31
C LEU A 111 -21.73 20.01 4.43
N SER A 112 -23.01 20.34 4.45
CA SER A 112 -23.64 21.20 5.47
C SER A 112 -23.71 20.51 6.84
N SER A 113 -23.88 19.17 6.88
CA SER A 113 -24.02 18.41 8.13
C SER A 113 -22.66 18.12 8.78
N ALA A 114 -22.45 18.59 10.00
CA ALA A 114 -21.27 18.28 10.81
C ALA A 114 -21.12 16.78 11.08
N THR A 115 -22.23 16.09 11.35
CA THR A 115 -22.25 14.63 11.56
C THR A 115 -21.88 13.86 10.29
N GLY A 116 -22.36 14.32 9.13
CA GLY A 116 -22.00 13.74 7.82
C GLY A 116 -20.51 13.90 7.52
N ARG A 117 -19.95 15.10 7.78
CA ARG A 117 -18.52 15.37 7.64
C ARG A 117 -17.68 14.45 8.53
N ALA A 118 -17.98 14.38 9.82
CA ALA A 118 -17.24 13.53 10.75
C ALA A 118 -17.24 12.05 10.34
N LYS A 119 -18.39 11.54 9.88
CA LYS A 119 -18.51 10.16 9.37
C LYS A 119 -17.67 9.93 8.12
N ALA A 120 -17.70 10.83 7.16
CA ALA A 120 -16.94 10.75 5.92
C ALA A 120 -15.42 10.84 6.19
N PHE A 121 -14.97 11.82 7.00
CA PHE A 121 -13.58 11.91 7.44
C PHE A 121 -13.12 10.64 8.15
N SER A 122 -13.93 10.15 9.06
CA SER A 122 -13.64 8.92 9.76
C SER A 122 -13.42 7.77 8.78
N THR A 123 -14.18 7.63 7.72
CA THR A 123 -14.04 6.57 6.71
C THR A 123 -12.77 6.73 5.87
N CYS A 124 -12.42 7.95 5.49
CA CYS A 124 -11.26 8.23 4.66
C CYS A 124 -9.93 8.15 5.42
N SER A 125 -9.90 8.58 6.69
CA SER A 125 -8.66 8.69 7.47
C SER A 125 -7.93 7.36 7.63
N SER A 126 -8.63 6.24 7.82
CA SER A 126 -7.99 4.93 7.95
C SER A 126 -7.33 4.46 6.66
N HIS A 127 -8.01 4.65 5.53
CA HIS A 127 -7.40 4.32 4.25
C HIS A 127 -6.21 5.23 3.95
N LEU A 128 -6.35 6.51 4.22
CA LEU A 128 -5.26 7.47 4.00
C LEU A 128 -4.05 7.15 4.88
N MET A 129 -4.27 6.77 6.14
CA MET A 129 -3.18 6.35 7.04
C MET A 129 -2.41 5.16 6.48
N VAL A 130 -3.11 4.12 6.00
CA VAL A 130 -2.46 2.95 5.37
C VAL A 130 -1.68 3.35 4.13
N VAL A 131 -2.27 4.20 3.28
CA VAL A 131 -1.62 4.71 2.07
C VAL A 131 -0.34 5.47 2.41
N VAL A 132 -0.39 6.41 3.35
CA VAL A 132 0.77 7.20 3.77
C VAL A 132 1.86 6.31 4.36
N LEU A 133 1.51 5.36 5.20
CA LEU A 133 2.47 4.42 5.78
C LEU A 133 3.12 3.55 4.70
N PHE A 134 2.32 2.96 3.80
CA PHE A 134 2.84 2.09 2.74
C PHE A 134 3.73 2.85 1.75
N TYR A 135 3.20 3.91 1.14
CA TYR A 135 3.96 4.67 0.13
C TYR A 135 5.10 5.47 0.75
N GLY A 136 4.97 5.93 1.99
CA GLY A 136 6.06 6.59 2.71
C GLY A 136 7.22 5.65 2.98
N THR A 137 6.97 4.46 3.52
CA THR A 137 8.02 3.46 3.75
C THR A 137 8.64 2.96 2.46
N ALA A 138 7.84 2.69 1.42
CA ALA A 138 8.35 2.30 0.11
C ALA A 138 9.23 3.40 -0.52
N SER A 139 8.80 4.67 -0.44
CA SER A 139 9.58 5.80 -0.96
C SER A 139 10.93 5.92 -0.26
N ILE A 140 10.98 5.80 1.06
CA ILE A 140 12.24 5.83 1.82
C ILE A 140 13.12 4.64 1.42
N THR A 141 12.55 3.45 1.25
CA THR A 141 13.31 2.24 0.92
C THR A 141 13.95 2.30 -0.46
N TYR A 142 13.20 2.74 -1.48
CA TYR A 142 13.63 2.62 -2.88
C TYR A 142 14.17 3.92 -3.48
N LEU A 143 13.84 5.08 -2.92
CA LEU A 143 14.24 6.38 -3.47
C LEU A 143 15.38 7.05 -2.66
N GLN A 144 15.73 6.52 -1.49
CA GLN A 144 16.82 7.06 -0.69
C GLN A 144 18.16 6.67 -1.28
N PRO A 145 19.14 7.61 -1.40
CA PRO A 145 20.50 7.31 -1.83
C PRO A 145 21.17 6.28 -0.90
N LYS A 146 21.91 5.34 -1.49
CA LYS A 146 22.61 4.26 -0.75
C LYS A 146 23.57 4.76 0.34
N SER A 147 24.16 5.94 0.15
CA SER A 147 25.09 6.55 1.11
C SER A 147 24.48 6.81 2.49
N ASN A 148 23.15 6.96 2.57
CA ASN A 148 22.44 7.33 3.79
C ASN A 148 21.70 6.17 4.44
N GLN A 149 21.75 4.97 3.87
CA GLN A 149 21.04 3.81 4.37
C GLN A 149 21.88 2.99 5.34
N SER A 150 21.63 3.15 6.65
CA SER A 150 22.16 2.21 7.64
C SER A 150 21.45 0.86 7.51
N GLU A 151 22.16 -0.25 7.73
CA GLU A 151 21.58 -1.60 7.66
C GLU A 151 20.38 -1.77 8.60
N GLY A 152 20.43 -1.16 9.78
CA GLY A 152 19.33 -1.20 10.75
C GLY A 152 18.07 -0.51 10.25
N THR A 153 18.20 0.64 9.61
CA THR A 153 17.04 1.37 9.04
C THR A 153 16.37 0.59 7.91
N GLY A 154 17.16 -0.02 7.01
CA GLY A 154 16.62 -0.84 5.93
C GLY A 154 15.81 -2.04 6.45
N LYS A 155 16.33 -2.74 7.47
CA LYS A 155 15.62 -3.85 8.12
C LYS A 155 14.31 -3.40 8.76
N LEU A 156 14.34 -2.29 9.49
CA LEU A 156 13.15 -1.75 10.15
C LEU A 156 12.07 -1.36 9.13
N LEU A 157 12.44 -0.66 8.07
CA LEU A 157 11.51 -0.28 7.00
C LEU A 157 10.90 -1.51 6.32
N SER A 158 11.70 -2.54 6.03
CA SER A 158 11.19 -3.78 5.43
C SER A 158 10.16 -4.48 6.33
N LEU A 159 10.36 -4.49 7.63
CA LEU A 159 9.39 -5.01 8.60
C LEU A 159 8.04 -4.27 8.52
N PHE A 160 8.08 -2.94 8.34
CA PHE A 160 6.87 -2.14 8.21
C PHE A 160 6.06 -2.51 6.97
N TYR A 161 6.66 -2.48 5.76
CA TYR A 161 5.89 -2.68 4.54
C TYR A 161 5.56 -4.15 4.24
N THR A 162 6.33 -5.11 4.78
CA THR A 162 6.06 -6.54 4.54
C THR A 162 5.14 -7.19 5.57
N ILE A 163 5.23 -6.80 6.82
CA ILE A 163 4.52 -7.46 7.94
C ILE A 163 3.50 -6.53 8.58
N LEU A 164 3.93 -5.35 9.05
CA LEU A 164 3.07 -4.50 9.86
C LEU A 164 1.93 -3.91 9.05
N ILE A 165 2.19 -3.32 7.89
CA ILE A 165 1.15 -2.67 7.10
C ILE A 165 0.16 -3.70 6.54
N PRO A 166 0.56 -4.82 5.90
CA PRO A 166 -0.38 -5.84 5.47
C PRO A 166 -1.16 -6.46 6.62
N GLY A 167 -0.52 -6.68 7.78
CA GLY A 167 -1.18 -7.21 8.98
C GLY A 167 -2.19 -6.24 9.61
N LEU A 168 -1.93 -4.95 9.56
CA LEU A 168 -2.85 -3.91 10.06
C LEU A 168 -4.05 -3.68 9.14
N ASN A 169 -3.93 -3.93 7.84
CA ASN A 169 -5.00 -3.70 6.87
C ASN A 169 -6.31 -4.42 7.25
N PRO A 170 -6.33 -5.75 7.47
CA PRO A 170 -7.54 -6.46 7.89
C PRO A 170 -8.11 -5.90 9.20
N ILE A 171 -7.26 -5.59 10.16
CA ILE A 171 -7.65 -5.07 11.48
C ILE A 171 -8.33 -3.71 11.32
N ILE A 172 -7.72 -2.80 10.56
CA ILE A 172 -8.25 -1.46 10.34
C ILE A 172 -9.61 -1.53 9.62
N TYR A 173 -9.74 -2.39 8.61
CA TYR A 173 -10.98 -2.50 7.85
C TYR A 173 -12.08 -3.24 8.61
N THR A 174 -11.75 -4.29 9.38
CA THR A 174 -12.74 -5.04 10.16
C THR A 174 -13.22 -4.27 11.39
N LEU A 175 -12.33 -3.70 12.18
CA LEU A 175 -12.72 -2.93 13.38
C LEU A 175 -13.53 -1.66 13.03
N ARG A 176 -13.45 -1.21 11.80
CA ARG A 176 -14.20 -0.05 11.33
C ARG A 176 -15.53 -0.41 10.70
N ASN A 177 -15.75 -1.67 10.35
CA ASN A 177 -17.06 -2.14 9.91
C ASN A 177 -18.00 -2.19 11.11
N LYS A 178 -19.09 -1.39 11.05
CA LYS A 178 -20.09 -1.30 12.13
C LYS A 178 -20.76 -2.64 12.41
N ASP A 179 -20.98 -3.45 11.38
CA ASP A 179 -21.64 -4.75 11.52
C ASP A 179 -20.72 -5.72 12.29
N ILE A 180 -19.43 -5.74 11.95
CA ILE A 180 -18.43 -6.55 12.66
C ILE A 180 -18.26 -6.06 14.10
N THR A 181 -18.15 -4.74 14.31
CA THR A 181 -18.00 -4.18 15.65
C THR A 181 -19.22 -4.47 16.52
N THR A 182 -20.42 -4.43 15.94
CA THR A 182 -21.66 -4.76 16.65
C THR A 182 -21.73 -6.25 16.97
N ALA A 183 -21.36 -7.12 16.03
CA ALA A 183 -21.29 -8.57 16.25
C ALA A 183 -20.27 -8.92 17.34
N LEU A 184 -19.07 -8.32 17.29
CA LEU A 184 -18.04 -8.52 18.35
C LEU A 184 -18.53 -8.09 19.73
N ARG A 185 -19.19 -6.91 19.81
CA ARG A 185 -19.76 -6.46 21.11
C ARG A 185 -20.81 -7.42 21.64
N LYS A 186 -21.66 -7.98 20.79
CA LYS A 186 -22.65 -8.98 21.17
C LYS A 186 -21.99 -10.26 21.69
N LEU A 187 -20.96 -10.75 21.01
CA LEU A 187 -20.21 -11.94 21.43
C LEU A 187 -19.54 -11.74 22.79
N LEU A 188 -18.82 -10.62 22.97
CA LEU A 188 -18.16 -10.28 24.23
C LEU A 188 -19.16 -10.11 25.39
N SER A 189 -20.34 -9.54 25.11
CA SER A 189 -21.42 -9.41 26.11
C SER A 189 -22.04 -10.75 26.48
N TYR A 190 -22.08 -11.70 25.53
CA TYR A 190 -22.59 -13.06 25.79
C TYR A 190 -21.61 -13.86 26.66
N GLU A 191 -20.30 -13.79 26.37
CA GLU A 191 -19.27 -14.43 27.20
C GLU A 191 -19.24 -13.88 28.63
N HIS A 192 -19.45 -12.57 28.79
CA HIS A 192 -19.50 -11.98 30.13
C HIS A 192 -20.70 -12.44 30.95
N LYS A 193 -21.86 -12.63 30.31
CA LYS A 193 -23.06 -13.18 30.97
C LYS A 193 -23.00 -14.69 31.23
N ALA A 194 -22.19 -15.44 30.47
CA ALA A 194 -22.01 -16.89 30.68
C ALA A 194 -21.01 -17.23 31.79
N LYS A 195 -20.25 -16.24 32.29
CA LYS A 195 -19.25 -16.41 33.37
C LYS A 195 -19.75 -15.93 34.75
N ILE A 196 -20.97 -15.41 34.83
CA ILE A 196 -21.69 -15.01 36.06
C ILE A 196 -22.77 -16.04 36.34
#